data_9dbd24620b6dae63c74b41ad3b3cb445
#
_entry.id   9dbd24620b6dae63c74b41ad3b3cb445
#
_cell.length_a   1.000
_cell.length_b   1.000
_cell.length_c   1.000
_cell.angle_alpha   90.00
_cell.angle_beta   90.00
_cell.angle_gamma   90.00
#
_symmetry.space_group_name_H-M   'P 1'
#
loop_
_entity.id
_entity.type
_entity.pdbx_description
1 polymer ?
#
loop_
_entity_poly.entity_id
_entity_poly.type
_entity_poly.pdbx_seq_one_letter_code
_entity_poly.pdbx_strand_id
1 'polypeptide(L)'
;MNMKRFPVIDPIATGKNIIRLRVERGMSVRDLQAYFGFEEPQAIYKWQQGKSLPSVDNLYALGALFEVPMEDILVSRASQLNLMICEQQATACCSPLFMGELLRLSRIRQRAKIA
;
A
#
# COMPACT_ATOMS: atom_id res chain seq x y z
N MET A 1 19.61 -5.29 -25.17
CA MET A 1 20.30 -5.28 -23.96
C MET A 1 19.44 -5.05 -22.78
N ASN A 2 19.41 -5.96 -21.94
CA ASN A 2 18.45 -5.90 -20.87
C ASN A 2 19.04 -5.45 -19.58
N MET A 3 19.47 -4.22 -19.57
CA MET A 3 19.90 -3.68 -18.32
C MET A 3 18.68 -3.40 -17.47
N LYS A 4 18.59 -4.09 -16.39
CA LYS A 4 17.53 -3.82 -15.47
C LYS A 4 17.77 -2.48 -14.82
N ARG A 5 16.75 -1.66 -14.80
CA ARG A 5 16.85 -0.42 -14.12
C ARG A 5 16.85 -0.65 -12.63
N PHE A 6 17.65 0.17 -11.96
CA PHE A 6 17.61 0.14 -10.50
C PHE A 6 16.27 0.63 -10.05
N PRO A 7 15.52 -0.17 -9.30
CA PRO A 7 14.19 0.27 -8.85
C PRO A 7 14.30 1.39 -7.83
N VAL A 8 13.45 2.38 -7.99
CA VAL A 8 13.42 3.52 -7.08
C VAL A 8 12.06 3.58 -6.42
N ILE A 9 12.06 3.57 -5.10
CA ILE A 9 10.84 3.67 -4.33
C ILE A 9 10.37 5.11 -4.31
N ASP A 10 9.07 5.29 -4.49
CA ASP A 10 8.46 6.61 -4.42
C ASP A 10 7.89 6.79 -3.02
N PRO A 11 8.52 7.64 -2.19
CA PRO A 11 8.06 7.78 -0.80
C PRO A 11 6.64 8.34 -0.70
N ILE A 12 6.30 9.26 -1.58
CA ILE A 12 4.98 9.89 -1.52
C ILE A 12 3.90 8.88 -1.88
N ALA A 13 4.11 8.14 -2.97
CA ALA A 13 3.15 7.13 -3.37
C ALA A 13 3.04 6.02 -2.34
N THR A 14 4.17 5.63 -1.76
CA THR A 14 4.17 4.62 -0.71
C THR A 14 3.40 5.12 0.51
N GLY A 15 3.58 6.39 0.87
CA GLY A 15 2.83 6.96 1.97
C GLY A 15 1.34 6.94 1.74
N LYS A 16 0.92 7.30 0.54
CA LYS A 16 -0.50 7.23 0.20
C LYS A 16 -1.02 5.81 0.26
N ASN A 17 -0.19 4.87 -0.15
CA ASN A 17 -0.57 3.46 -0.09
C ASN A 17 -0.72 2.98 1.35
N ILE A 18 0.13 3.46 2.23
CA ILE A 18 0.01 3.13 3.64
C ILE A 18 -1.32 3.65 4.19
N ILE A 19 -1.67 4.88 3.83
CA ILE A 19 -2.96 5.44 4.25
C ILE A 19 -4.10 4.58 3.72
N ARG A 20 -4.03 4.21 2.45
CA ARG A 20 -5.08 3.42 1.83
C ARG A 20 -5.26 2.09 2.55
N LEU A 21 -4.16 1.40 2.80
CA LEU A 21 -4.22 0.11 3.47
C LEU A 21 -4.74 0.25 4.90
N ARG A 22 -4.30 1.29 5.58
CA ARG A 22 -4.76 1.54 6.94
C ARG A 22 -6.27 1.76 6.97
N VAL A 23 -6.76 2.60 6.07
CA VAL A 23 -8.18 2.90 6.02
C VAL A 23 -9.00 1.68 5.64
N GLU A 24 -8.48 0.90 4.69
CA GLU A 24 -9.17 -0.32 4.27
C GLU A 24 -9.32 -1.31 5.42
N ARG A 25 -8.36 -1.28 6.34
CA ARG A 25 -8.42 -2.18 7.51
C ARG A 25 -9.14 -1.55 8.68
N GLY A 26 -9.66 -0.33 8.51
CA GLY A 26 -10.39 0.34 9.57
C GLY A 26 -9.52 0.76 10.74
N MET A 27 -8.26 1.03 10.49
CA MET A 27 -7.34 1.39 11.55
C MET A 27 -7.05 2.87 11.53
N SER A 28 -6.91 3.45 12.71
CA SER A 28 -6.51 4.84 12.86
C SER A 28 -5.00 4.93 13.03
N VAL A 29 -4.49 6.16 12.96
CA VAL A 29 -3.07 6.38 13.24
C VAL A 29 -2.75 5.96 14.66
N ARG A 30 -3.69 6.18 15.55
CA ARG A 30 -3.51 5.81 16.94
C ARG A 30 -3.38 4.29 17.09
N ASP A 31 -4.11 3.55 16.30
CA ASP A 31 -4.00 2.10 16.33
C ASP A 31 -2.60 1.66 15.89
N LEU A 32 -2.07 2.29 14.86
CA LEU A 32 -0.72 2.00 14.42
C LEU A 32 0.29 2.37 15.49
N GLN A 33 0.09 3.51 16.10
CA GLN A 33 0.98 3.97 17.16
C GLN A 33 1.05 2.94 18.28
N ALA A 34 -0.10 2.45 18.68
CA ALA A 34 -0.16 1.46 19.75
C ALA A 34 0.50 0.15 19.33
N TYR A 35 0.28 -0.25 18.08
CA TYR A 35 0.85 -1.48 17.58
C TYR A 35 2.37 -1.44 17.61
N PHE A 36 2.94 -0.31 17.19
CA PHE A 36 4.38 -0.16 17.14
C PHE A 36 4.99 0.20 18.50
N GLY A 37 4.17 0.62 19.44
CA GLY A 37 4.68 1.05 20.72
C GLY A 37 5.37 2.39 20.68
N PHE A 38 5.02 3.23 19.73
CA PHE A 38 5.63 4.55 19.63
C PHE A 38 5.02 5.48 20.68
N GLU A 39 5.85 6.30 21.27
CA GLU A 39 5.36 7.30 22.21
C GLU A 39 4.59 8.39 21.49
N GLU A 40 5.00 8.70 20.26
CA GLU A 40 4.34 9.72 19.49
C GLU A 40 4.08 9.23 18.08
N PRO A 41 3.05 9.74 17.40
CA PRO A 41 2.71 9.27 16.06
C PRO A 41 3.50 9.95 14.95
N GLN A 42 4.55 10.70 15.29
CA GLN A 42 5.28 11.50 14.32
C GLN A 42 5.84 10.64 13.19
N ALA A 43 6.40 9.49 13.51
CA ALA A 43 7.00 8.64 12.50
C ALA A 43 5.94 8.19 11.49
N ILE A 44 4.76 7.85 11.98
CA ILE A 44 3.69 7.38 11.12
C ILE A 44 3.25 8.49 10.18
N TYR A 45 3.12 9.69 10.68
CA TYR A 45 2.75 10.82 9.85
C TYR A 45 3.81 11.10 8.78
N LYS A 46 5.08 10.97 9.15
CA LYS A 46 6.16 11.17 8.18
C LYS A 46 6.09 10.13 7.07
N TRP A 47 5.77 8.90 7.41
CA TRP A 47 5.60 7.87 6.40
C TRP A 47 4.47 8.23 5.45
N GLN A 48 3.35 8.63 6.01
CA GLN A 48 2.17 8.94 5.21
C GLN A 48 2.37 10.17 4.33
N GLN A 49 3.18 11.10 4.79
CA GLN A 49 3.45 12.30 4.01
C GLN A 49 4.56 12.13 3.00
N GLY A 50 5.23 11.00 3.04
CA GLY A 50 6.32 10.76 2.11
C GLY A 50 7.60 11.44 2.48
N LYS A 51 7.72 11.91 3.72
CA LYS A 51 8.94 12.54 4.18
C LYS A 51 10.02 11.54 4.52
N SER A 52 9.62 10.35 4.90
CA SER A 52 10.56 9.27 5.17
C SER A 52 9.86 7.96 4.92
N LEU A 53 10.65 6.93 4.75
CA LEU A 53 10.12 5.57 4.59
C LEU A 53 10.30 4.84 5.90
N PRO A 54 9.40 3.88 6.18
CA PRO A 54 9.60 3.02 7.34
C PRO A 54 10.89 2.23 7.20
N SER A 55 11.51 1.92 8.32
CA SER A 55 12.65 1.02 8.31
C SER A 55 12.20 -0.37 7.89
N VAL A 56 13.16 -1.23 7.59
CA VAL A 56 12.81 -2.59 7.16
C VAL A 56 11.98 -3.29 8.23
N ASP A 57 12.37 -3.13 9.49
CA ASP A 57 11.64 -3.74 10.58
C ASP A 57 10.21 -3.24 10.65
N ASN A 58 10.05 -1.93 10.54
CA ASN A 58 8.72 -1.34 10.60
C ASN A 58 7.90 -1.71 9.38
N LEU A 59 8.55 -1.79 8.24
CA LEU A 59 7.86 -2.17 7.01
C LEU A 59 7.36 -3.60 7.10
N TYR A 60 8.18 -4.48 7.64
CA TYR A 60 7.77 -5.87 7.81
C TYR A 60 6.59 -5.96 8.78
N ALA A 61 6.63 -5.18 9.85
CA ALA A 61 5.53 -5.15 10.81
C ALA A 61 4.26 -4.61 10.19
N LEU A 62 4.38 -3.59 9.34
CA LEU A 62 3.21 -3.08 8.62
C LEU A 62 2.62 -4.15 7.73
N GLY A 63 3.46 -4.91 7.06
CA GLY A 63 2.99 -6.00 6.22
C GLY A 63 2.22 -7.03 7.02
N ALA A 64 2.73 -7.37 8.18
CA ALA A 64 2.05 -8.32 9.04
C ALA A 64 0.73 -7.76 9.54
N LEU A 65 0.71 -6.48 9.89
CA LEU A 65 -0.49 -5.85 10.41
C LEU A 65 -1.56 -5.73 9.34
N PHE A 66 -1.18 -5.33 8.14
CA PHE A 66 -2.12 -5.18 7.03
C PHE A 66 -2.38 -6.48 6.30
N GLU A 67 -1.63 -7.53 6.64
CA GLU A 67 -1.77 -8.84 6.00
C GLU A 67 -1.48 -8.77 4.51
N VAL A 68 -0.46 -8.02 4.15
CA VAL A 68 0.02 -7.94 2.78
C VAL A 68 1.53 -8.06 2.77
N PRO A 69 2.11 -8.50 1.67
CA PRO A 69 3.58 -8.51 1.59
C PRO A 69 4.13 -7.11 1.50
N MET A 70 5.39 -6.96 1.87
CA MET A 70 6.03 -5.66 1.86
C MET A 70 6.00 -5.03 0.48
N GLU A 71 6.07 -5.86 -0.53
CA GLU A 71 6.07 -5.36 -1.91
C GLU A 71 4.77 -4.64 -2.26
N ASP A 72 3.69 -5.02 -1.60
CA ASP A 72 2.40 -4.37 -1.85
C ASP A 72 2.31 -3.02 -1.15
N ILE A 73 3.13 -2.81 -0.15
CA ILE A 73 3.15 -1.52 0.54
C ILE A 73 4.02 -0.53 -0.21
N LEU A 74 5.18 -0.98 -0.65
CA LEU A 74 6.11 -0.12 -1.36
C LEU A 74 5.65 0.11 -2.78
N VAL A 75 5.78 1.34 -3.24
CA VAL A 75 5.41 1.70 -4.60
C VAL A 75 6.63 2.26 -5.29
N SER A 76 7.00 1.67 -6.40
CA SER A 76 8.11 2.18 -7.19
C SER A 76 7.59 3.14 -8.24
N ARG A 77 8.47 3.98 -8.74
CA ARG A 77 8.08 4.93 -9.79
C ARG A 77 7.70 4.21 -11.06
N ALA A 78 8.36 3.10 -11.33
CA ALA A 78 8.02 2.33 -12.52
C ALA A 78 6.61 1.76 -12.42
N SER A 79 6.25 1.30 -11.22
CA SER A 79 4.91 0.78 -11.01
C SER A 79 3.84 1.84 -11.23
N GLN A 80 4.13 3.06 -10.81
CA GLN A 80 3.19 4.14 -11.02
C GLN A 80 2.92 4.39 -12.49
N LEU A 81 3.98 4.39 -13.29
CA LEU A 81 3.80 4.58 -14.72
C LEU A 81 2.97 3.47 -15.32
N ASN A 82 3.24 2.26 -14.91
CA ASN A 82 2.47 1.12 -15.41
C ASN A 82 1.02 1.22 -15.01
N LEU A 83 0.76 1.65 -13.80
CA LEU A 83 -0.61 1.81 -13.33
C LEU A 83 -1.35 2.87 -14.13
N MET A 84 -0.67 3.96 -14.47
CA MET A 84 -1.30 4.99 -15.26
C MET A 84 -1.69 4.46 -16.63
N ILE A 85 -0.81 3.68 -17.24
CA ILE A 85 -1.12 3.08 -18.53
C ILE A 85 -2.30 2.13 -18.41
N CYS A 86 -2.29 1.34 -17.36
CA CYS A 86 -3.39 0.41 -17.13
C CYS A 86 -4.70 1.13 -16.90
N GLU A 87 -4.65 2.26 -16.22
CA GLU A 87 -5.87 3.01 -15.97
C GLU A 87 -6.50 3.50 -17.25
N GLN A 88 -5.67 3.95 -18.18
CA GLN A 88 -6.20 4.40 -19.44
C GLN A 88 -6.89 3.28 -20.19
N GLN A 89 -6.27 2.10 -20.18
CA GLN A 89 -6.88 0.95 -20.81
C GLN A 89 -8.12 0.52 -20.07
N ALA A 90 -8.06 0.57 -18.75
CA ALA A 90 -9.19 0.19 -17.94
C ALA A 90 -10.36 1.12 -18.16
N THR A 91 -10.07 2.38 -18.41
CA THR A 91 -11.14 3.34 -18.68
C THR A 91 -11.94 2.91 -19.88
N ALA A 92 -11.27 2.40 -20.88
CA ALA A 92 -11.94 1.93 -22.07
C ALA A 92 -12.83 0.74 -21.77
N CYS A 93 -12.53 0.02 -20.70
CA CYS A 93 -13.30 -1.16 -20.34
C CYS A 93 -13.97 -0.96 -19.00
N CYS A 94 -14.50 0.20 -18.74
CA CYS A 94 -15.00 0.53 -17.43
C CYS A 94 -16.05 -0.45 -16.91
N SER A 95 -16.83 -1.01 -17.79
CA SER A 95 -17.82 -1.96 -17.33
C SER A 95 -17.22 -3.14 -16.59
N PRO A 96 -16.23 -3.80 -17.17
CA PRO A 96 -15.59 -4.89 -16.46
C PRO A 96 -14.90 -4.46 -15.20
N LEU A 97 -14.47 -3.22 -15.15
CA LEU A 97 -13.84 -2.70 -13.96
C LEU A 97 -14.69 -2.86 -12.74
N PHE A 98 -15.94 -2.58 -12.93
CA PHE A 98 -16.89 -2.68 -11.87
C PHE A 98 -16.86 -4.07 -11.28
N MET A 99 -16.80 -5.07 -12.11
CA MET A 99 -16.73 -6.44 -11.66
C MET A 99 -15.43 -6.71 -10.93
N GLY A 100 -14.38 -6.12 -11.41
CA GLY A 100 -13.09 -6.29 -10.76
C GLY A 100 -13.08 -5.80 -9.35
N GLU A 101 -13.80 -4.73 -9.11
CA GLU A 101 -13.90 -4.21 -7.77
C GLU A 101 -14.54 -5.19 -6.83
N LEU A 102 -15.61 -5.79 -7.26
CA LEU A 102 -16.29 -6.78 -6.45
C LEU A 102 -15.39 -7.93 -6.11
N LEU A 103 -14.61 -8.37 -7.08
CA LEU A 103 -13.70 -9.47 -6.85
C LEU A 103 -12.64 -9.11 -5.82
N ARG A 104 -12.16 -7.88 -5.87
CA ARG A 104 -11.19 -7.46 -4.89
C ARG A 104 -11.74 -7.51 -3.48
N LEU A 105 -12.95 -7.05 -3.32
CA LEU A 105 -13.59 -7.08 -2.03
C LEU A 105 -13.75 -8.50 -1.54
N SER A 106 -14.10 -9.39 -2.44
CA SER A 106 -14.23 -10.80 -2.08
C SER A 106 -12.92 -11.34 -1.57
N ARG A 107 -11.84 -11.04 -2.24
CA ARG A 107 -10.54 -11.53 -1.81
C ARG A 107 -10.18 -11.02 -0.43
N ILE A 108 -10.48 -9.78 -0.17
CA ILE A 108 -10.18 -9.20 1.13
C ILE A 108 -10.96 -9.92 2.20
N ARG A 109 -12.22 -10.16 1.94
CA ARG A 109 -13.03 -10.86 2.91
C ARG A 109 -12.54 -12.27 3.17
N GLN A 110 -12.13 -12.93 2.12
CA GLN A 110 -11.62 -14.28 2.28
C GLN A 110 -10.38 -14.30 3.15
N ARG A 111 -9.50 -13.34 2.95
CA ARG A 111 -8.34 -13.27 3.78
C ARG A 111 -8.71 -13.07 5.24
N ALA A 112 -9.66 -12.20 5.47
CA ALA A 112 -10.10 -11.94 6.82
C ALA A 112 -10.62 -13.21 7.47
N LYS A 113 -11.31 -14.02 6.72
CA LYS A 113 -11.82 -15.27 7.26
C LYS A 113 -10.71 -16.23 7.61
N ILE A 114 -9.72 -16.29 6.75
CA ILE A 114 -8.61 -17.18 6.98
C ILE A 114 -7.80 -16.73 8.17
N ALA A 115 -7.63 -15.45 8.28
CA ALA A 115 -6.90 -14.92 9.40
C ALA A 115 -7.68 -15.12 10.68
#